data_65558c33c7ab2b49e03fcab5d61327bd
#
_entry.id   65558c33c7ab2b49e03fcab5d61327bd
#
_cell.length_a   1.000
_cell.length_b   1.000
_cell.length_c   1.000
_cell.angle_alpha   90.00
_cell.angle_beta   90.00
_cell.angle_gamma   90.00
#
_symmetry.space_group_name_H-M   'P 1'
#
loop_
_entity.id
_entity.type
_entity.pdbx_description
1 polymer ?
#
loop_
_entity_poly.entity_id
_entity_poly.type
_entity_poly.pdbx_seq_one_letter_code
_entity_poly.pdbx_strand_id
1 'polypeptide(L)'
;MTGFGSPDWQKHKAAKGTSMRPIAAVRQVWLTEADCDLDTFRTLVEQSTDPADHPSAERVEHGVPLYDSDRLRARTATPQGLRDVQAELARTLMEGPGIVVFKGAFTDPAVVDRASAVFRELIEEERAADTARGDHFAKPGANDRVWSALDKLAVRAPDVFADYYANDILALVAEAWLGPAYQVTSQVNVVNPGGAAQSPHRDYHLGFLTRRQAAGYPAHVHRLSPVLTLQGAVAHCDMPVESGPTLYLPHSQKYEPGYLAWRLPEFVEYFDTHHIQLPLDKGDAAFFNPALFHAAGHNRSSDVRRMANLLQISSAFGRAMETVDREAMAEALFPVLAHRRAEGATEAWLRRVVAASAEGYPFPTDLDLDPPVGGLAPASQADLLWRALSEDWAPGRLRHELAAARRRRGH
;
A
#
# COMPACT_ATOMS: atom_id res chain seq x y z
N MET A 1 10.30 25.49 -64.82
CA MET A 1 11.08 26.70 -64.48
C MET A 1 10.23 27.51 -63.53
N THR A 2 10.44 27.45 -62.29
CA THR A 2 10.07 28.47 -61.27
C THR A 2 10.82 28.08 -59.99
N GLY A 3 11.76 28.96 -59.61
CA GLY A 3 12.65 28.72 -58.50
C GLY A 3 11.99 28.94 -57.15
N PHE A 4 12.34 28.10 -56.18
CA PHE A 4 12.07 28.30 -54.77
C PHE A 4 13.24 29.06 -54.15
N GLY A 5 12.95 30.27 -53.65
CA GLY A 5 13.88 31.11 -52.92
C GLY A 5 14.07 30.52 -51.48
N SER A 6 15.30 30.44 -51.05
CA SER A 6 15.72 30.11 -49.68
C SER A 6 15.40 31.23 -48.70
N PRO A 7 14.94 30.98 -47.48
CA PRO A 7 14.77 31.99 -46.45
C PRO A 7 16.11 32.38 -45.82
N ASP A 8 16.33 33.68 -45.75
CA ASP A 8 17.47 34.41 -45.18
C ASP A 8 17.54 34.29 -43.67
N TRP A 9 18.55 33.54 -43.11
CA TRP A 9 18.76 33.29 -41.69
C TRP A 9 19.86 34.16 -41.07
N GLN A 10 20.23 35.24 -41.71
CA GLN A 10 21.25 36.14 -41.16
C GLN A 10 20.73 37.56 -41.05
N LYS A 11 20.12 37.90 -39.91
CA LYS A 11 20.17 39.24 -39.27
C LYS A 11 19.29 39.33 -38.03
N HIS A 12 19.78 38.84 -36.89
CA HIS A 12 19.51 39.48 -35.63
C HIS A 12 20.76 39.40 -34.75
N LYS A 13 21.52 40.47 -34.78
CA LYS A 13 22.61 40.70 -33.83
C LYS A 13 22.03 41.29 -32.53
N ALA A 14 22.54 40.74 -31.43
CA ALA A 14 22.75 41.38 -30.15
C ALA A 14 21.54 41.90 -29.35
N ALA A 15 21.09 41.13 -28.42
CA ALA A 15 20.44 41.62 -27.22
C ALA A 15 21.06 40.98 -25.98
N LYS A 16 21.78 41.81 -25.25
CA LYS A 16 22.00 41.87 -23.79
C LYS A 16 22.16 40.58 -23.00
N GLY A 17 23.29 40.50 -22.30
CA GLY A 17 23.69 39.47 -21.33
C GLY A 17 22.55 38.96 -20.48
N THR A 18 22.15 37.76 -20.76
CA THR A 18 21.34 36.94 -19.82
C THR A 18 22.32 36.46 -18.78
N SER A 19 22.22 37.03 -17.58
CA SER A 19 22.81 36.45 -16.39
C SER A 19 22.43 34.97 -16.37
N MET A 20 23.39 34.08 -16.61
CA MET A 20 23.21 32.67 -16.41
C MET A 20 22.86 32.50 -14.91
N ARG A 21 21.60 32.18 -14.60
CA ARG A 21 21.26 31.68 -13.30
C ARG A 21 22.23 30.55 -13.00
N PRO A 22 22.85 30.48 -11.80
CA PRO A 22 23.68 29.37 -11.44
C PRO A 22 22.86 28.11 -11.70
N ILE A 23 23.37 27.19 -12.50
CA ILE A 23 22.80 25.86 -12.67
C ILE A 23 22.67 25.34 -11.25
N ALA A 24 21.42 25.18 -10.79
CA ALA A 24 21.14 24.58 -9.48
C ALA A 24 22.05 23.35 -9.37
N ALA A 25 22.77 23.23 -8.27
CA ALA A 25 23.78 22.20 -8.06
C ALA A 25 23.27 20.90 -8.66
N VAL A 26 24.01 20.33 -9.61
CA VAL A 26 23.59 19.13 -10.33
C VAL A 26 23.26 18.10 -9.26
N ARG A 27 21.97 17.78 -9.10
CA ARG A 27 21.56 16.77 -8.12
C ARG A 27 22.33 15.50 -8.44
N GLN A 28 22.92 14.92 -7.41
CA GLN A 28 23.66 13.68 -7.53
C GLN A 28 22.77 12.63 -8.19
N VAL A 29 23.26 12.04 -9.27
CA VAL A 29 22.48 11.04 -10.02
C VAL A 29 22.57 9.67 -9.36
N TRP A 30 23.69 9.36 -8.73
CA TRP A 30 23.96 8.09 -8.07
C TRP A 30 24.23 8.33 -6.59
N LEU A 31 23.55 7.55 -5.75
CA LEU A 31 23.72 7.60 -4.30
C LEU A 31 24.68 6.49 -3.85
N THR A 32 25.53 6.82 -2.89
CA THR A 32 26.50 5.91 -2.26
C THR A 32 26.36 5.96 -0.75
N GLU A 33 27.04 5.08 -0.05
CA GLU A 33 27.10 5.10 1.42
C GLU A 33 27.72 6.41 1.96
N ALA A 34 28.63 7.02 1.20
CA ALA A 34 29.24 8.30 1.58
C ALA A 34 28.24 9.49 1.55
N ASP A 35 27.06 9.30 0.95
CA ASP A 35 25.99 10.30 0.94
C ASP A 35 25.06 10.14 2.16
N CYS A 36 25.27 9.11 2.98
CA CYS A 36 24.51 8.87 4.19
C CYS A 36 25.07 9.72 5.33
N ASP A 37 24.42 10.87 5.58
CA ASP A 37 24.79 11.82 6.62
C ASP A 37 23.73 11.83 7.72
N LEU A 38 24.14 11.50 8.95
CA LEU A 38 23.25 11.40 10.11
C LEU A 38 22.69 12.75 10.54
N ASP A 39 23.45 13.84 10.44
CA ASP A 39 23.01 15.17 10.88
C ASP A 39 21.93 15.71 9.93
N THR A 40 22.08 15.49 8.63
CA THR A 40 21.02 15.76 7.64
C THR A 40 19.76 14.92 7.91
N PHE A 41 19.94 13.64 8.23
CA PHE A 41 18.82 12.76 8.60
C PHE A 41 18.10 13.26 9.84
N ARG A 42 18.82 13.60 10.90
CA ARG A 42 18.26 14.15 12.15
C ARG A 42 17.44 15.41 11.89
N THR A 43 17.96 16.35 11.10
CA THR A 43 17.23 17.57 10.72
C THR A 43 15.86 17.28 10.08
N LEU A 44 15.74 16.16 9.34
CA LEU A 44 14.47 15.75 8.73
C LEU A 44 13.54 15.08 9.73
N VAL A 45 14.04 14.18 10.58
CA VAL A 45 13.18 13.37 11.47
C VAL A 45 12.81 14.09 12.77
N GLU A 46 13.56 15.15 13.14
CA GLU A 46 13.25 16.00 14.31
C GLU A 46 12.22 17.11 13.99
N GLN A 47 11.67 17.13 12.76
CA GLN A 47 10.59 18.05 12.39
C GLN A 47 9.32 17.75 13.18
N SER A 48 8.62 18.80 13.59
CA SER A 48 7.29 18.67 14.19
C SER A 48 6.22 18.57 13.11
N THR A 49 5.19 17.77 13.36
CA THR A 49 3.97 17.73 12.55
C THR A 49 3.01 18.83 13.04
N ASP A 50 2.71 19.81 12.18
CA ASP A 50 1.75 20.88 12.52
C ASP A 50 0.31 20.36 12.35
N PRO A 51 -0.53 20.36 13.40
CA PRO A 51 -1.94 19.99 13.28
C PRO A 51 -2.72 20.83 12.25
N ALA A 52 -2.29 22.06 11.96
CA ALA A 52 -2.94 22.91 10.97
C ALA A 52 -2.82 22.37 9.53
N ASP A 53 -1.78 21.56 9.24
CA ASP A 53 -1.60 20.90 7.96
C ASP A 53 -2.51 19.67 7.78
N HIS A 54 -3.20 19.26 8.86
CA HIS A 54 -4.04 18.06 8.91
C HIS A 54 -5.47 18.37 9.40
N PRO A 55 -6.22 19.23 8.70
CA PRO A 55 -7.54 19.70 9.16
C PRO A 55 -8.63 18.61 9.18
N SER A 56 -8.38 17.44 8.61
CA SER A 56 -9.27 16.29 8.70
C SER A 56 -8.92 15.33 9.82
N ALA A 57 -7.73 15.45 10.40
CA ALA A 57 -7.34 14.66 11.56
C ALA A 57 -8.12 15.10 12.80
N GLU A 58 -8.41 14.17 13.69
CA GLU A 58 -8.97 14.48 15.01
C GLU A 58 -7.92 15.12 15.92
N ARG A 59 -6.71 14.58 15.88
CA ARG A 59 -5.55 15.04 16.64
C ARG A 59 -4.25 14.58 16.03
N VAL A 60 -3.15 15.16 16.47
CA VAL A 60 -1.79 14.67 16.20
C VAL A 60 -1.22 14.11 17.50
N GLU A 61 -0.75 12.87 17.47
CA GLU A 61 -0.19 12.17 18.64
C GLU A 61 1.18 11.57 18.26
N HIS A 62 2.21 11.87 19.04
CA HIS A 62 3.61 11.50 18.72
C HIS A 62 4.04 11.88 17.30
N GLY A 63 3.55 13.04 16.80
CA GLY A 63 3.84 13.50 15.44
C GLY A 63 3.04 12.80 14.33
N VAL A 64 2.08 11.94 14.67
CA VAL A 64 1.24 11.20 13.71
C VAL A 64 -0.18 11.73 13.73
N PRO A 65 -0.78 12.10 12.57
CA PRO A 65 -2.20 12.44 12.47
C PRO A 65 -3.08 11.20 12.68
N LEU A 66 -4.01 11.29 13.64
CA LEU A 66 -5.02 10.29 13.93
C LEU A 66 -6.37 10.81 13.41
N TYR A 67 -7.03 9.98 12.62
CA TYR A 67 -8.32 10.29 11.99
C TYR A 67 -9.44 9.49 12.63
N ASP A 68 -10.51 10.15 13.04
CA ASP A 68 -11.77 9.51 13.36
C ASP A 68 -12.47 9.10 12.06
N SER A 69 -12.69 7.81 11.85
CA SER A 69 -13.19 7.28 10.59
C SER A 69 -14.64 7.69 10.30
N ASP A 70 -15.47 7.91 11.32
CA ASP A 70 -16.86 8.35 11.10
C ASP A 70 -16.92 9.81 10.67
N ARG A 71 -16.05 10.66 11.23
CA ARG A 71 -15.88 12.04 10.75
C ARG A 71 -15.35 12.08 9.32
N LEU A 72 -14.40 11.20 8.97
CA LEU A 72 -13.91 11.09 7.60
C LEU A 72 -15.03 10.68 6.64
N ARG A 73 -15.85 9.69 6.99
CA ARG A 73 -17.01 9.25 6.20
C ARG A 73 -17.98 10.40 5.93
N ALA A 74 -18.30 11.17 6.97
CA ALA A 74 -19.14 12.34 6.84
C ALA A 74 -18.51 13.40 5.89
N ARG A 75 -17.21 13.64 6.01
CA ARG A 75 -16.49 14.63 5.19
C ARG A 75 -16.35 14.18 3.73
N THR A 76 -16.11 12.91 3.48
CA THR A 76 -15.95 12.32 2.14
C THR A 76 -17.28 12.05 1.43
N ALA A 77 -18.43 12.31 2.06
CA ALA A 77 -19.75 12.14 1.44
C ALA A 77 -19.99 13.09 0.25
N THR A 78 -19.18 14.16 0.12
CA THR A 78 -19.24 15.06 -1.03
C THR A 78 -18.01 14.88 -1.93
N PRO A 79 -18.12 15.07 -3.26
CA PRO A 79 -16.98 14.97 -4.16
C PRO A 79 -15.82 15.92 -3.82
N GLN A 80 -16.11 17.10 -3.33
CA GLN A 80 -15.08 18.06 -2.92
C GLN A 80 -14.39 17.60 -1.63
N GLY A 81 -15.18 17.20 -0.61
CA GLY A 81 -14.63 16.70 0.66
C GLY A 81 -13.77 15.45 0.47
N LEU A 82 -14.18 14.55 -0.45
CA LEU A 82 -13.37 13.38 -0.83
C LEU A 82 -11.99 13.80 -1.38
N ARG A 83 -11.97 14.76 -2.33
CA ARG A 83 -10.70 15.25 -2.91
C ARG A 83 -9.82 15.96 -1.88
N ASP A 84 -10.42 16.74 -0.99
CA ASP A 84 -9.69 17.46 0.04
C ASP A 84 -9.01 16.48 1.01
N VAL A 85 -9.73 15.44 1.45
CA VAL A 85 -9.19 14.38 2.31
C VAL A 85 -8.11 13.58 1.58
N GLN A 86 -8.36 13.16 0.34
CA GLN A 86 -7.35 12.44 -0.45
C GLN A 86 -6.07 13.27 -0.64
N ALA A 87 -6.19 14.57 -0.91
CA ALA A 87 -5.04 15.46 -1.03
C ALA A 87 -4.28 15.64 0.29
N GLU A 88 -4.99 15.70 1.42
CA GLU A 88 -4.38 15.73 2.75
C GLU A 88 -3.61 14.44 3.04
N LEU A 89 -4.23 13.27 2.84
CA LEU A 89 -3.59 11.97 3.05
C LEU A 89 -2.34 11.80 2.17
N ALA A 90 -2.42 12.16 0.89
CA ALA A 90 -1.27 12.09 -0.02
C ALA A 90 -0.11 12.98 0.45
N ARG A 91 -0.38 14.24 0.87
CA ARG A 91 0.65 15.13 1.42
C ARG A 91 1.23 14.59 2.72
N THR A 92 0.40 14.07 3.62
CA THR A 92 0.84 13.48 4.88
C THR A 92 1.81 12.32 4.66
N LEU A 93 1.51 11.44 3.71
CA LEU A 93 2.35 10.29 3.38
C LEU A 93 3.63 10.68 2.62
N MET A 94 3.61 11.73 1.80
CA MET A 94 4.76 12.17 1.01
C MET A 94 5.67 13.13 1.78
N GLU A 95 5.10 14.24 2.24
CA GLU A 95 5.80 15.42 2.75
C GLU A 95 5.67 15.58 4.27
N GLY A 96 4.63 14.98 4.85
CA GLY A 96 4.36 14.98 6.28
C GLY A 96 5.14 13.91 7.04
N PRO A 97 4.59 13.40 8.14
CA PRO A 97 5.23 12.35 8.96
C PRO A 97 5.37 11.00 8.25
N GLY A 98 4.71 10.78 7.12
CA GLY A 98 4.79 9.54 6.34
C GLY A 98 3.92 8.40 6.87
N ILE A 99 3.09 8.66 7.87
CA ILE A 99 2.19 7.70 8.51
C ILE A 99 0.88 8.37 8.89
N VAL A 100 -0.22 7.62 8.82
CA VAL A 100 -1.57 7.99 9.24
C VAL A 100 -2.22 6.84 10.01
N VAL A 101 -3.06 7.14 11.00
CA VAL A 101 -3.84 6.16 11.75
C VAL A 101 -5.32 6.49 11.63
N PHE A 102 -6.13 5.50 11.33
CA PHE A 102 -7.58 5.58 11.25
C PHE A 102 -8.19 4.84 12.43
N LYS A 103 -8.74 5.58 13.37
CA LYS A 103 -9.48 5.05 14.52
C LYS A 103 -10.87 4.61 14.07
N GLY A 104 -11.26 3.40 14.41
CA GLY A 104 -12.55 2.83 14.01
C GLY A 104 -12.69 2.67 12.49
N ALA A 105 -11.62 2.28 11.77
CA ALA A 105 -11.67 2.00 10.34
C ALA A 105 -12.74 0.94 10.00
N PHE A 106 -12.95 -0.03 10.90
CA PHE A 106 -14.06 -0.96 10.89
C PHE A 106 -15.05 -0.58 11.98
N THR A 107 -16.18 0.00 11.61
CA THR A 107 -17.26 0.38 12.54
C THR A 107 -17.94 -0.83 13.18
N ASP A 108 -18.02 -1.95 12.46
CA ASP A 108 -18.50 -3.23 12.97
C ASP A 108 -17.32 -4.18 13.22
N PRO A 109 -16.86 -4.36 14.47
CA PRO A 109 -15.76 -5.25 14.80
C PRO A 109 -16.07 -6.73 14.48
N ALA A 110 -17.33 -7.11 14.30
CA ALA A 110 -17.70 -8.47 13.92
C ALA A 110 -17.19 -8.83 12.51
N VAL A 111 -16.99 -7.85 11.62
CA VAL A 111 -16.35 -8.07 10.32
C VAL A 111 -14.91 -8.55 10.50
N VAL A 112 -14.18 -7.89 11.38
CA VAL A 112 -12.78 -8.26 11.72
C VAL A 112 -12.74 -9.61 12.42
N ASP A 113 -13.70 -9.88 13.31
CA ASP A 113 -13.77 -11.16 14.04
C ASP A 113 -14.02 -12.35 13.09
N ARG A 114 -14.92 -12.22 12.13
CA ARG A 114 -15.16 -13.27 11.11
C ARG A 114 -13.90 -13.53 10.27
N ALA A 115 -13.22 -12.49 9.80
CA ALA A 115 -11.96 -12.66 9.08
C ALA A 115 -10.88 -13.30 9.96
N SER A 116 -10.78 -12.89 11.24
CA SER A 116 -9.85 -13.45 12.19
C SER A 116 -10.09 -14.95 12.46
N ALA A 117 -11.35 -15.38 12.47
CA ALA A 117 -11.71 -16.78 12.63
C ALA A 117 -11.17 -17.63 11.46
N VAL A 118 -11.41 -17.18 10.21
CA VAL A 118 -10.90 -17.86 9.01
C VAL A 118 -9.37 -17.92 9.02
N PHE A 119 -8.69 -16.84 9.39
CA PHE A 119 -7.22 -16.84 9.43
C PHE A 119 -6.66 -17.76 10.52
N ARG A 120 -7.34 -17.90 11.67
CA ARG A 120 -6.94 -18.86 12.70
C ARG A 120 -7.12 -20.31 12.22
N GLU A 121 -8.22 -20.60 11.53
CA GLU A 121 -8.42 -21.93 10.91
C GLU A 121 -7.29 -22.24 9.91
N LEU A 122 -6.93 -21.31 9.05
CA LEU A 122 -5.83 -21.48 8.09
C LEU A 122 -4.48 -21.73 8.80
N ILE A 123 -4.19 -21.02 9.90
CA ILE A 123 -2.98 -21.23 10.70
C ILE A 123 -2.98 -22.66 11.31
N GLU A 124 -4.11 -23.12 11.84
CA GLU A 124 -4.25 -24.45 12.42
C GLU A 124 -4.10 -25.55 11.36
N GLU A 125 -4.72 -25.38 10.21
CA GLU A 125 -4.58 -26.31 9.06
C GLU A 125 -3.13 -26.39 8.57
N GLU A 126 -2.44 -25.26 8.40
CA GLU A 126 -1.04 -25.21 7.98
C GLU A 126 -0.10 -25.86 9.02
N ARG A 127 -0.39 -25.69 10.32
CA ARG A 127 0.35 -26.35 11.40
C ARG A 127 0.13 -27.86 11.38
N ALA A 128 -1.11 -28.30 11.23
CA ALA A 128 -1.44 -29.73 11.18
C ALA A 128 -0.82 -30.44 9.96
N ALA A 129 -0.68 -29.72 8.84
CA ALA A 129 -0.04 -30.24 7.63
C ALA A 129 1.49 -30.10 7.62
N ASP A 130 2.12 -29.59 8.68
CA ASP A 130 3.56 -29.26 8.76
C ASP A 130 4.03 -28.33 7.64
N THR A 131 3.13 -27.48 7.15
CA THR A 131 3.39 -26.47 6.12
C THR A 131 3.45 -25.06 6.69
N ALA A 132 3.22 -24.91 7.98
CA ALA A 132 3.25 -23.60 8.67
C ALA A 132 4.62 -22.92 8.47
N ARG A 133 4.58 -21.74 7.89
CA ARG A 133 5.75 -20.89 7.69
C ARG A 133 5.58 -19.66 8.57
N GLY A 134 6.38 -19.57 9.64
CA GLY A 134 6.48 -18.33 10.41
C GLY A 134 7.11 -17.20 9.56
N ASP A 135 7.39 -16.08 10.19
CA ASP A 135 8.20 -15.03 9.57
C ASP A 135 9.62 -15.56 9.35
N HIS A 136 10.14 -15.41 8.13
CA HIS A 136 11.50 -15.82 7.76
C HIS A 136 12.60 -15.11 8.57
N PHE A 137 12.25 -14.00 9.22
CA PHE A 137 13.16 -13.19 10.04
C PHE A 137 13.00 -13.43 11.55
N ALA A 138 12.08 -14.30 11.97
CA ALA A 138 11.80 -14.59 13.37
C ALA A 138 12.24 -15.99 13.78
N LYS A 139 12.47 -16.19 15.09
CA LYS A 139 12.75 -17.53 15.64
C LYS A 139 11.50 -18.43 15.49
N PRO A 140 11.68 -19.73 15.24
CA PRO A 140 10.55 -20.66 15.18
C PRO A 140 9.65 -20.54 16.42
N GLY A 141 8.34 -20.44 16.21
CA GLY A 141 7.34 -20.31 17.27
C GLY A 141 7.14 -18.90 17.85
N ALA A 142 7.96 -17.92 17.46
CA ALA A 142 7.78 -16.52 17.88
C ALA A 142 6.56 -15.86 17.25
N ASN A 143 6.20 -16.29 16.07
CA ASN A 143 5.02 -15.81 15.36
C ASN A 143 4.41 -16.88 14.46
N ASP A 144 3.14 -16.66 14.08
CA ASP A 144 2.44 -17.38 13.03
C ASP A 144 2.16 -16.42 11.89
N ARG A 145 2.26 -16.91 10.65
CA ARG A 145 2.03 -16.07 9.48
C ARG A 145 1.23 -16.80 8.41
N VAL A 146 0.17 -16.18 7.92
CA VAL A 146 -0.54 -16.62 6.71
C VAL A 146 -0.01 -15.78 5.56
N TRP A 147 0.73 -16.42 4.67
CA TRP A 147 1.18 -15.84 3.41
C TRP A 147 0.06 -15.91 2.38
N SER A 148 0.02 -14.96 1.43
CA SER A 148 -1.06 -14.86 0.45
C SER A 148 -2.45 -14.90 1.11
N ALA A 149 -2.62 -14.14 2.19
CA ALA A 149 -3.84 -14.16 2.98
C ALA A 149 -5.05 -13.62 2.20
N LEU A 150 -4.80 -12.78 1.19
CA LEU A 150 -5.83 -12.16 0.38
C LEU A 150 -6.65 -13.20 -0.39
N ASP A 151 -5.99 -14.00 -1.24
CA ASP A 151 -6.65 -15.00 -2.09
C ASP A 151 -7.13 -16.21 -1.28
N LYS A 152 -6.40 -16.62 -0.24
CA LYS A 152 -6.86 -17.65 0.68
C LYS A 152 -8.20 -17.27 1.34
N LEU A 153 -8.34 -16.02 1.81
CA LEU A 153 -9.60 -15.54 2.38
C LEU A 153 -10.71 -15.50 1.32
N ALA A 154 -10.42 -14.97 0.12
CA ALA A 154 -11.41 -14.84 -0.95
C ALA A 154 -11.97 -16.19 -1.41
N VAL A 155 -11.12 -17.21 -1.51
CA VAL A 155 -11.52 -18.55 -1.95
C VAL A 155 -12.19 -19.35 -0.81
N ARG A 156 -11.67 -19.20 0.43
CA ARG A 156 -12.18 -19.95 1.59
C ARG A 156 -13.51 -19.43 2.11
N ALA A 157 -13.68 -18.11 2.16
CA ALA A 157 -14.83 -17.42 2.73
C ALA A 157 -15.14 -16.13 1.96
N PRO A 158 -15.68 -16.25 0.73
CA PRO A 158 -15.88 -15.11 -0.16
C PRO A 158 -16.83 -14.04 0.37
N ASP A 159 -17.81 -14.41 1.18
CA ASP A 159 -18.72 -13.50 1.88
C ASP A 159 -17.96 -12.67 2.95
N VAL A 160 -17.10 -13.32 3.72
CA VAL A 160 -16.25 -12.64 4.72
C VAL A 160 -15.26 -11.72 4.03
N PHE A 161 -14.65 -12.16 2.93
CA PHE A 161 -13.78 -11.32 2.11
C PHE A 161 -14.50 -10.07 1.62
N ALA A 162 -15.71 -10.25 1.06
CA ALA A 162 -16.49 -9.14 0.51
C ALA A 162 -16.83 -8.11 1.59
N ASP A 163 -17.29 -8.53 2.76
CA ASP A 163 -17.59 -7.62 3.87
C ASP A 163 -16.33 -6.91 4.39
N TYR A 164 -15.19 -7.60 4.44
CA TYR A 164 -13.92 -7.06 4.94
C TYR A 164 -13.29 -6.05 3.97
N TYR A 165 -13.18 -6.40 2.68
CA TYR A 165 -12.52 -5.55 1.68
C TYR A 165 -13.46 -4.54 1.00
N ALA A 166 -14.76 -4.54 1.33
CA ALA A 166 -15.65 -3.43 1.01
C ALA A 166 -15.40 -2.18 1.88
N ASN A 167 -14.44 -2.23 2.80
CA ASN A 167 -14.12 -1.14 3.71
C ASN A 167 -13.75 0.13 2.96
N ASP A 168 -14.41 1.22 3.29
CA ASP A 168 -14.27 2.52 2.63
C ASP A 168 -13.00 3.27 3.00
N ILE A 169 -12.48 3.09 4.23
CA ILE A 169 -11.24 3.72 4.68
C ILE A 169 -10.03 3.10 3.99
N LEU A 170 -10.01 1.76 3.84
CA LEU A 170 -8.95 1.08 3.11
C LEU A 170 -8.89 1.55 1.64
N ALA A 171 -10.05 1.65 0.98
CA ALA A 171 -10.13 2.16 -0.37
C ALA A 171 -9.73 3.63 -0.46
N LEU A 172 -10.19 4.47 0.47
CA LEU A 172 -9.89 5.90 0.52
C LEU A 172 -8.37 6.17 0.53
N VAL A 173 -7.64 5.52 1.44
CA VAL A 173 -6.19 5.74 1.57
C VAL A 173 -5.42 5.14 0.40
N ALA A 174 -5.84 3.98 -0.12
CA ALA A 174 -5.22 3.37 -1.29
C ALA A 174 -5.38 4.26 -2.54
N GLU A 175 -6.58 4.78 -2.79
CA GLU A 175 -6.84 5.70 -3.90
C GLU A 175 -6.13 7.04 -3.72
N ALA A 176 -6.05 7.56 -2.50
CA ALA A 176 -5.34 8.81 -2.21
C ALA A 176 -3.85 8.73 -2.56
N TRP A 177 -3.21 7.59 -2.33
CA TRP A 177 -1.78 7.41 -2.53
C TRP A 177 -1.44 6.86 -3.92
N LEU A 178 -2.19 5.86 -4.40
CA LEU A 178 -1.85 5.08 -5.59
C LEU A 178 -2.72 5.41 -6.81
N GLY A 179 -3.83 6.11 -6.60
CA GLY A 179 -4.84 6.28 -7.63
C GLY A 179 -5.68 5.01 -7.85
N PRO A 180 -6.50 5.00 -8.90
CA PRO A 180 -7.36 3.85 -9.23
C PRO A 180 -6.53 2.65 -9.72
N ALA A 181 -7.16 1.49 -9.75
CA ALA A 181 -6.57 0.23 -10.21
C ALA A 181 -5.37 -0.26 -9.37
N TYR A 182 -5.31 0.14 -8.10
CA TYR A 182 -4.32 -0.39 -7.16
C TYR A 182 -4.50 -1.91 -6.98
N GLN A 183 -3.41 -2.57 -6.56
CA GLN A 183 -3.36 -4.02 -6.39
C GLN A 183 -3.12 -4.35 -4.91
N VAL A 184 -4.11 -4.95 -4.25
CA VAL A 184 -3.97 -5.40 -2.86
C VAL A 184 -3.26 -6.75 -2.82
N THR A 185 -2.31 -6.90 -1.91
CA THR A 185 -1.84 -8.17 -1.36
C THR A 185 -1.86 -8.08 0.17
N SER A 186 -1.94 -9.20 0.85
CA SER A 186 -1.97 -9.18 2.31
C SER A 186 -1.39 -10.42 2.95
N GLN A 187 -0.86 -10.24 4.15
CA GLN A 187 -0.32 -11.30 4.99
C GLN A 187 -0.84 -11.11 6.41
N VAL A 188 -1.32 -12.18 7.03
CA VAL A 188 -1.68 -12.10 8.46
C VAL A 188 -0.50 -12.50 9.30
N ASN A 189 -0.18 -11.69 10.29
CA ASN A 189 0.88 -11.96 11.24
C ASN A 189 0.33 -12.00 12.67
N VAL A 190 0.65 -13.07 13.41
CA VAL A 190 0.35 -13.22 14.83
C VAL A 190 1.67 -13.28 15.58
N VAL A 191 1.97 -12.25 16.37
CA VAL A 191 3.17 -12.21 17.22
C VAL A 191 2.80 -12.67 18.62
N ASN A 192 3.37 -13.80 19.01
CA ASN A 192 3.12 -14.39 20.31
C ASN A 192 3.83 -13.61 21.44
N PRO A 193 3.38 -13.72 22.70
CA PRO A 193 4.11 -13.21 23.87
C PRO A 193 5.59 -13.62 23.83
N GLY A 194 6.50 -12.66 24.05
CA GLY A 194 7.94 -12.87 23.94
C GLY A 194 8.52 -12.77 22.52
N GLY A 195 7.68 -12.54 21.50
CA GLY A 195 8.16 -12.31 20.13
C GLY A 195 9.08 -11.10 20.06
N ALA A 196 10.29 -11.29 19.51
CA ALA A 196 11.32 -10.26 19.47
C ALA A 196 10.98 -9.14 18.47
N ALA A 197 11.50 -7.93 18.71
CA ALA A 197 11.47 -6.84 17.75
C ALA A 197 12.32 -7.17 16.51
N GLN A 198 11.99 -6.53 15.39
CA GLN A 198 12.84 -6.51 14.20
C GLN A 198 13.82 -5.33 14.27
N SER A 199 14.89 -5.40 13.48
CA SER A 199 15.70 -4.22 13.19
C SER A 199 14.95 -3.26 12.27
N PRO A 200 15.23 -1.92 12.36
CA PRO A 200 14.64 -0.96 11.46
C PRO A 200 14.91 -1.31 10.01
N HIS A 201 13.96 -1.02 9.13
CA HIS A 201 14.09 -1.25 7.69
C HIS A 201 13.20 -0.31 6.88
N ARG A 202 13.43 -0.29 5.58
CA ARG A 202 12.54 0.19 4.54
C ARG A 202 12.08 -0.99 3.71
N ASP A 203 10.81 -1.01 3.35
CA ASP A 203 10.24 -2.09 2.58
C ASP A 203 10.18 -1.78 1.08
N TYR A 204 9.88 -2.82 0.32
CA TYR A 204 9.65 -2.91 -1.12
C TYR A 204 10.83 -2.53 -2.00
N HIS A 205 10.87 -3.13 -3.17
CA HIS A 205 11.83 -2.90 -4.24
C HIS A 205 13.27 -2.80 -3.70
N LEU A 206 13.77 -1.57 -3.49
CA LEU A 206 15.13 -1.33 -3.02
C LEU A 206 15.36 -1.80 -1.57
N GLY A 207 14.31 -1.89 -0.75
CA GLY A 207 14.39 -2.38 0.63
C GLY A 207 14.79 -3.84 0.75
N PHE A 208 14.47 -4.66 -0.27
CA PHE A 208 14.86 -6.08 -0.34
C PHE A 208 16.25 -6.32 -0.95
N LEU A 209 16.93 -5.26 -1.33
CA LEU A 209 18.25 -5.35 -1.94
C LEU A 209 19.36 -5.11 -0.90
N THR A 210 20.56 -5.64 -1.20
CA THR A 210 21.76 -5.23 -0.48
C THR A 210 22.08 -3.77 -0.79
N ARG A 211 22.80 -3.08 0.11
CA ARG A 211 23.24 -1.70 -0.13
C ARG A 211 23.94 -1.54 -1.49
N ARG A 212 24.85 -2.48 -1.82
CA ARG A 212 25.55 -2.48 -3.12
C ARG A 212 24.60 -2.56 -4.32
N GLN A 213 23.56 -3.39 -4.24
CA GLN A 213 22.56 -3.49 -5.28
C GLN A 213 21.70 -2.23 -5.35
N ALA A 214 21.26 -1.68 -4.22
CA ALA A 214 20.49 -0.45 -4.16
C ALA A 214 21.27 0.76 -4.73
N ALA A 215 22.57 0.87 -4.42
CA ALA A 215 23.46 1.89 -5.00
C ALA A 215 23.63 1.78 -6.53
N GLY A 216 23.30 0.63 -7.12
CA GLY A 216 23.26 0.44 -8.58
C GLY A 216 22.06 1.13 -9.27
N TYR A 217 21.13 1.70 -8.51
CA TYR A 217 19.99 2.44 -9.05
C TYR A 217 20.20 3.95 -8.90
N PRO A 218 19.81 4.74 -9.90
CA PRO A 218 19.95 6.20 -9.82
C PRO A 218 18.98 6.81 -8.81
N ALA A 219 19.30 7.97 -8.27
CA ALA A 219 18.54 8.66 -7.21
C ALA A 219 17.05 8.82 -7.50
N HIS A 220 16.67 9.06 -8.75
CA HIS A 220 15.24 9.17 -9.10
C HIS A 220 14.47 7.85 -8.92
N VAL A 221 15.14 6.69 -9.03
CA VAL A 221 14.52 5.38 -8.74
C VAL A 221 14.35 5.20 -7.22
N HIS A 222 15.28 5.70 -6.40
CA HIS A 222 15.11 5.72 -4.94
C HIS A 222 13.88 6.54 -4.53
N ARG A 223 13.59 7.64 -5.24
CA ARG A 223 12.38 8.45 -5.02
C ARG A 223 11.11 7.81 -5.58
N LEU A 224 11.22 7.09 -6.70
CA LEU A 224 10.09 6.42 -7.35
C LEU A 224 9.61 5.21 -6.53
N SER A 225 10.54 4.42 -5.97
CA SER A 225 10.22 3.17 -5.27
C SER A 225 9.10 3.32 -4.23
N PRO A 226 9.14 4.25 -3.28
CA PRO A 226 8.10 4.36 -2.26
C PRO A 226 6.74 4.86 -2.78
N VAL A 227 6.69 5.56 -3.92
CA VAL A 227 5.41 6.06 -4.45
C VAL A 227 4.63 5.00 -5.23
N LEU A 228 5.24 3.86 -5.51
CA LEU A 228 4.59 2.73 -6.19
C LEU A 228 3.89 1.77 -5.25
N THR A 229 4.01 1.93 -3.95
CA THR A 229 3.43 1.05 -2.92
C THR A 229 2.93 1.85 -1.72
N LEU A 230 1.93 1.28 -1.05
CA LEU A 230 1.43 1.73 0.25
C LEU A 230 1.47 0.54 1.20
N GLN A 231 1.98 0.74 2.39
CA GLN A 231 2.03 -0.27 3.42
C GLN A 231 1.03 0.07 4.53
N GLY A 232 0.39 -0.94 5.09
CA GLY A 232 -0.54 -0.72 6.18
C GLY A 232 -0.82 -1.97 6.99
N ALA A 233 -1.57 -1.80 8.04
CA ALA A 233 -2.04 -2.88 8.89
C ALA A 233 -3.43 -2.58 9.44
N VAL A 234 -4.26 -3.61 9.50
CA VAL A 234 -5.51 -3.61 10.26
C VAL A 234 -5.30 -4.40 11.54
N ALA A 235 -5.65 -3.81 12.67
CA ALA A 235 -5.58 -4.46 13.97
C ALA A 235 -6.73 -5.47 14.13
N HIS A 236 -6.39 -6.75 14.34
CA HIS A 236 -7.34 -7.83 14.56
C HIS A 236 -7.56 -8.16 16.05
N CYS A 237 -6.88 -7.45 16.91
CA CYS A 237 -7.05 -7.43 18.37
C CYS A 237 -6.64 -6.07 18.90
N ASP A 238 -6.95 -5.79 20.17
CA ASP A 238 -6.37 -4.63 20.82
C ASP A 238 -4.86 -4.82 20.95
N MET A 239 -4.13 -3.76 20.66
CA MET A 239 -2.65 -3.72 20.61
C MET A 239 -2.13 -2.61 21.53
N PRO A 240 -2.14 -2.80 22.84
CA PRO A 240 -1.47 -1.87 23.74
C PRO A 240 0.04 -1.87 23.47
N VAL A 241 0.74 -0.82 23.89
CA VAL A 241 2.17 -0.62 23.56
C VAL A 241 3.03 -1.82 24.00
N GLU A 242 2.71 -2.45 25.14
CA GLU A 242 3.42 -3.65 25.63
C GLU A 242 3.27 -4.86 24.70
N SER A 243 2.21 -4.94 23.87
CA SER A 243 2.08 -6.00 22.86
C SER A 243 3.00 -5.80 21.67
N GLY A 244 3.73 -4.68 21.62
CA GLY A 244 4.74 -4.35 20.63
C GLY A 244 4.17 -4.01 19.25
N PRO A 245 3.20 -3.07 19.10
CA PRO A 245 2.81 -2.58 17.80
C PRO A 245 4.03 -2.06 17.02
N THR A 246 3.86 -1.82 15.73
CA THR A 246 4.95 -1.38 14.87
C THR A 246 5.64 -0.13 15.40
N LEU A 247 6.96 -0.14 15.35
CA LEU A 247 7.83 0.99 15.63
C LEU A 247 7.95 1.84 14.39
N TYR A 248 7.83 3.16 14.51
CA TYR A 248 7.91 4.08 13.39
C TYR A 248 8.86 5.23 13.73
N LEU A 249 9.58 5.74 12.73
CA LEU A 249 10.33 6.99 12.84
C LEU A 249 9.71 8.02 11.87
N PRO A 250 8.79 8.88 12.33
CA PRO A 250 8.14 9.87 11.49
C PRO A 250 9.12 10.72 10.70
N HIS A 251 8.73 11.14 9.49
CA HIS A 251 9.52 11.94 8.56
C HIS A 251 10.73 11.25 7.91
N SER A 252 11.11 10.05 8.34
CA SER A 252 12.30 9.35 7.81
C SER A 252 12.18 8.92 6.35
N GLN A 253 10.97 8.83 5.78
CA GLN A 253 10.75 8.57 4.36
C GLN A 253 11.34 9.67 3.46
N LYS A 254 11.45 10.90 3.97
CA LYS A 254 11.97 12.05 3.22
C LYS A 254 13.48 11.98 2.96
N TYR A 255 14.20 11.14 3.70
CA TYR A 255 15.65 11.02 3.57
C TYR A 255 16.01 10.24 2.31
N GLU A 256 16.52 10.93 1.29
CA GLU A 256 16.76 10.36 -0.05
C GLU A 256 17.73 9.15 0.00
N PRO A 257 18.88 9.18 0.71
CA PRO A 257 19.77 8.03 0.80
C PRO A 257 19.28 6.90 1.70
N GLY A 258 18.06 6.98 2.22
CA GLY A 258 17.55 6.09 3.26
C GLY A 258 17.60 4.60 2.94
N TYR A 259 17.50 4.17 1.67
CA TYR A 259 17.68 2.75 1.29
C TYR A 259 19.14 2.27 1.42
N LEU A 260 20.09 3.18 1.53
CA LEU A 260 21.49 2.86 1.81
C LEU A 260 21.81 3.02 3.31
N ALA A 261 21.10 3.91 4.00
CA ALA A 261 21.38 4.32 5.37
C ALA A 261 20.82 3.37 6.45
N TRP A 262 19.62 2.81 6.27
CA TRP A 262 18.87 2.16 7.35
C TRP A 262 19.58 0.96 8.03
N ARG A 263 20.62 0.39 7.39
CA ARG A 263 21.46 -0.69 7.96
C ARG A 263 22.76 -0.18 8.58
N LEU A 264 23.05 1.12 8.51
CA LEU A 264 24.25 1.70 9.11
C LEU A 264 24.06 1.78 10.62
N PRO A 265 25.10 1.43 11.42
CA PRO A 265 24.98 1.33 12.88
C PRO A 265 24.44 2.60 13.54
N GLU A 266 24.89 3.76 13.11
CA GLU A 266 24.47 5.05 13.64
C GLU A 266 23.00 5.38 13.35
N PHE A 267 22.45 4.93 12.22
CA PHE A 267 21.02 5.08 11.90
C PHE A 267 20.16 4.08 12.67
N VAL A 268 20.65 2.87 12.89
CA VAL A 268 19.99 1.87 13.74
C VAL A 268 19.92 2.35 15.17
N GLU A 269 21.04 2.84 15.76
CA GLU A 269 21.10 3.39 17.11
C GLU A 269 20.16 4.59 17.27
N TYR A 270 20.12 5.47 16.26
CA TYR A 270 19.21 6.60 16.26
C TYR A 270 17.75 6.15 16.25
N PHE A 271 17.38 5.18 15.40
CA PHE A 271 16.04 4.60 15.36
C PHE A 271 15.67 3.97 16.70
N ASP A 272 16.54 3.17 17.30
CA ASP A 272 16.27 2.46 18.55
C ASP A 272 15.96 3.41 19.71
N THR A 273 16.47 4.64 19.66
CA THR A 273 16.29 5.65 20.73
C THR A 273 15.20 6.68 20.43
N HIS A 274 14.73 6.82 19.15
CA HIS A 274 13.81 7.91 18.76
C HIS A 274 12.53 7.43 18.07
N HIS A 275 12.36 6.12 17.87
CA HIS A 275 11.12 5.60 17.31
C HIS A 275 9.91 5.87 18.22
N ILE A 276 8.74 5.89 17.62
CA ILE A 276 7.47 5.96 18.33
C ILE A 276 6.70 4.65 18.19
N GLN A 277 5.77 4.40 19.11
CA GLN A 277 4.74 3.37 19.00
C GLN A 277 3.38 3.97 19.31
N LEU A 278 2.37 3.49 18.60
CA LEU A 278 0.98 3.90 18.83
C LEU A 278 0.15 2.66 19.19
N PRO A 279 -0.67 2.71 20.24
CA PRO A 279 -1.62 1.66 20.52
C PRO A 279 -2.73 1.67 19.46
N LEU A 280 -3.21 0.49 19.11
CA LEU A 280 -4.34 0.31 18.19
C LEU A 280 -5.42 -0.51 18.88
N ASP A 281 -6.67 -0.10 18.72
CA ASP A 281 -7.80 -0.92 19.09
C ASP A 281 -8.18 -1.86 17.94
N LYS A 282 -8.85 -2.96 18.22
CA LYS A 282 -9.35 -3.85 17.17
C LYS A 282 -10.25 -3.10 16.18
N GLY A 283 -9.93 -3.21 14.89
CA GLY A 283 -10.62 -2.50 13.82
C GLY A 283 -10.01 -1.15 13.43
N ASP A 284 -8.98 -0.69 14.14
CA ASP A 284 -8.16 0.44 13.68
C ASP A 284 -7.27 0.02 12.51
N ALA A 285 -6.86 0.99 11.72
CA ALA A 285 -5.91 0.78 10.64
C ALA A 285 -4.80 1.86 10.65
N ALA A 286 -3.57 1.44 10.42
CA ALA A 286 -2.43 2.32 10.22
C ALA A 286 -1.88 2.13 8.82
N PHE A 287 -1.60 3.25 8.10
CA PHE A 287 -0.97 3.22 6.78
C PHE A 287 0.23 4.14 6.74
N PHE A 288 1.26 3.72 6.03
CA PHE A 288 2.49 4.48 5.97
C PHE A 288 3.24 4.29 4.64
N ASN A 289 4.06 5.27 4.33
CA ASN A 289 4.98 5.23 3.21
C ASN A 289 6.03 4.13 3.45
N PRO A 290 6.24 3.18 2.53
CA PRO A 290 7.17 2.06 2.75
C PRO A 290 8.64 2.48 2.91
N ALA A 291 8.99 3.72 2.54
CA ALA A 291 10.31 4.30 2.82
C ALA A 291 10.43 4.88 4.24
N LEU A 292 9.38 4.88 5.04
CA LEU A 292 9.46 5.20 6.46
C LEU A 292 10.32 4.15 7.17
N PHE A 293 11.26 4.57 8.03
CA PHE A 293 11.98 3.63 8.88
C PHE A 293 11.00 3.05 9.89
N HIS A 294 10.84 1.75 9.88
CA HIS A 294 9.91 1.05 10.76
C HIS A 294 10.43 -0.35 11.11
N ALA A 295 9.83 -0.95 12.13
CA ALA A 295 10.15 -2.30 12.57
C ALA A 295 8.97 -2.92 13.34
N ALA A 296 8.87 -4.25 13.37
CA ALA A 296 7.99 -4.91 14.33
C ALA A 296 8.48 -4.68 15.75
N GLY A 297 7.59 -4.28 16.67
CA GLY A 297 7.92 -4.11 18.07
C GLY A 297 7.99 -5.43 18.82
N HIS A 298 8.72 -5.45 19.94
CA HIS A 298 8.80 -6.58 20.85
C HIS A 298 7.50 -6.76 21.61
N ASN A 299 6.90 -7.95 21.54
CA ASN A 299 5.73 -8.29 22.36
C ASN A 299 6.17 -8.67 23.78
N ARG A 300 6.06 -7.71 24.70
CA ARG A 300 6.39 -7.88 26.13
C ARG A 300 5.18 -8.27 26.98
N SER A 301 3.97 -8.33 26.36
CA SER A 301 2.78 -8.78 27.08
C SER A 301 2.89 -10.25 27.48
N SER A 302 2.13 -10.64 28.49
CA SER A 302 2.06 -12.03 28.96
C SER A 302 1.04 -12.89 28.22
N ASP A 303 0.05 -12.26 27.57
CA ASP A 303 -1.19 -12.91 27.11
C ASP A 303 -1.68 -12.43 25.75
N VAL A 304 -1.24 -11.27 25.25
CA VAL A 304 -1.70 -10.74 23.97
C VAL A 304 -1.00 -11.45 22.81
N ARG A 305 -1.75 -12.26 22.07
CA ARG A 305 -1.34 -12.76 20.76
C ARG A 305 -1.68 -11.70 19.73
N ARG A 306 -0.74 -10.80 19.45
CA ARG A 306 -0.93 -9.64 18.60
C ARG A 306 -1.15 -10.07 17.15
N MET A 307 -2.37 -9.92 16.67
CA MET A 307 -2.78 -10.31 15.31
C MET A 307 -3.06 -9.06 14.46
N ALA A 308 -2.43 -8.97 13.31
CA ALA A 308 -2.67 -7.93 12.31
C ALA A 308 -2.76 -8.51 10.90
N ASN A 309 -3.62 -7.94 10.08
CA ASN A 309 -3.60 -8.13 8.64
C ASN A 309 -2.72 -7.04 8.03
N LEU A 310 -1.53 -7.43 7.55
CA LEU A 310 -0.56 -6.54 6.93
C LEU A 310 -0.92 -6.36 5.46
N LEU A 311 -1.29 -5.14 5.10
CA LEU A 311 -1.70 -4.77 3.74
C LEU A 311 -0.50 -4.22 2.97
N GLN A 312 -0.30 -4.77 1.79
CA GLN A 312 0.73 -4.36 0.86
C GLN A 312 0.05 -4.03 -0.47
N ILE A 313 -0.09 -2.73 -0.74
CA ILE A 313 -0.89 -2.26 -1.85
C ILE A 313 0.06 -1.64 -2.88
N SER A 314 0.02 -2.15 -4.10
CA SER A 314 0.85 -1.65 -5.20
C SER A 314 0.03 -0.81 -6.17
N SER A 315 0.68 0.16 -6.79
CA SER A 315 0.04 0.95 -7.85
C SER A 315 -0.28 0.07 -9.07
N ALA A 316 -1.13 0.56 -9.95
CA ALA A 316 -1.36 -0.05 -11.25
C ALA A 316 -0.07 -0.30 -12.06
N PHE A 317 0.97 0.51 -11.82
CA PHE A 317 2.24 0.50 -12.57
C PHE A 317 3.35 -0.26 -11.85
N GLY A 318 3.14 -0.62 -10.57
CA GLY A 318 4.07 -1.37 -9.74
C GLY A 318 3.79 -2.87 -9.78
N ARG A 319 4.81 -3.68 -9.45
CA ARG A 319 4.60 -5.09 -9.24
C ARG A 319 4.02 -5.31 -7.83
N ALA A 320 3.00 -6.17 -7.74
CA ALA A 320 2.49 -6.60 -6.45
C ALA A 320 3.56 -7.38 -5.67
N MET A 321 3.49 -7.32 -4.34
CA MET A 321 4.42 -8.00 -3.44
C MET A 321 4.33 -9.53 -3.56
N GLU A 322 3.11 -10.04 -3.73
CA GLU A 322 2.84 -11.47 -3.83
C GLU A 322 2.12 -11.78 -5.15
N THR A 323 2.33 -12.98 -5.65
CA THR A 323 1.51 -13.54 -6.72
C THR A 323 0.17 -13.96 -6.12
N VAL A 324 -0.91 -13.40 -6.61
CA VAL A 324 -2.28 -13.64 -6.15
C VAL A 324 -3.10 -14.23 -7.29
N ASP A 325 -3.83 -15.31 -7.02
CA ASP A 325 -4.74 -15.90 -8.01
C ASP A 325 -6.05 -15.11 -8.10
N ARG A 326 -5.98 -13.97 -8.82
CA ARG A 326 -7.13 -13.08 -9.00
C ARG A 326 -8.24 -13.68 -9.85
N GLU A 327 -7.94 -14.68 -10.68
CA GLU A 327 -8.96 -15.41 -11.46
C GLU A 327 -9.81 -16.27 -10.52
N ALA A 328 -9.16 -17.08 -9.66
CA ALA A 328 -9.86 -17.86 -8.64
C ALA A 328 -10.65 -16.97 -7.66
N MET A 329 -10.08 -15.82 -7.27
CA MET A 329 -10.80 -14.84 -6.44
C MET A 329 -12.05 -14.31 -7.13
N ALA A 330 -11.94 -13.89 -8.39
CA ALA A 330 -13.10 -13.38 -9.16
C ALA A 330 -14.20 -14.42 -9.31
N GLU A 331 -13.82 -15.69 -9.56
CA GLU A 331 -14.77 -16.80 -9.65
C GLU A 331 -15.47 -17.08 -8.31
N ALA A 332 -14.74 -17.07 -7.21
CA ALA A 332 -15.30 -17.31 -5.87
C ALA A 332 -16.20 -16.16 -5.40
N LEU A 333 -15.81 -14.92 -5.69
CA LEU A 333 -16.52 -13.73 -5.24
C LEU A 333 -17.76 -13.40 -6.08
N PHE A 334 -17.76 -13.73 -7.36
CA PHE A 334 -18.85 -13.34 -8.27
C PHE A 334 -20.25 -13.71 -7.78
N PRO A 335 -20.53 -14.95 -7.32
CA PRO A 335 -21.85 -15.30 -6.80
C PRO A 335 -22.27 -14.48 -5.58
N VAL A 336 -21.32 -14.18 -4.68
CA VAL A 336 -21.55 -13.36 -3.50
C VAL A 336 -21.89 -11.92 -3.90
N LEU A 337 -21.11 -11.33 -4.82
CA LEU A 337 -21.33 -9.97 -5.31
C LEU A 337 -22.68 -9.85 -6.04
N ALA A 338 -23.04 -10.83 -6.86
CA ALA A 338 -24.34 -10.87 -7.54
C ALA A 338 -25.49 -10.95 -6.52
N HIS A 339 -25.35 -11.77 -5.48
CA HIS A 339 -26.35 -11.88 -4.41
C HIS A 339 -26.46 -10.57 -3.62
N ARG A 340 -25.34 -9.99 -3.18
CA ARG A 340 -25.32 -8.70 -2.46
C ARG A 340 -25.91 -7.56 -3.29
N ARG A 341 -25.64 -7.55 -4.61
CA ARG A 341 -26.27 -6.58 -5.52
C ARG A 341 -27.79 -6.75 -5.56
N ALA A 342 -28.29 -7.97 -5.62
CA ALA A 342 -29.73 -8.26 -5.59
C ALA A 342 -30.39 -7.86 -4.26
N GLU A 343 -29.65 -7.93 -3.15
CA GLU A 343 -30.07 -7.44 -1.83
C GLU A 343 -29.98 -5.92 -1.66
N GLY A 344 -29.50 -5.18 -2.68
CA GLY A 344 -29.43 -3.72 -2.65
C GLY A 344 -28.11 -3.14 -2.15
N ALA A 345 -27.00 -3.92 -2.15
CA ALA A 345 -25.68 -3.38 -1.89
C ALA A 345 -25.36 -2.22 -2.85
N THR A 346 -24.75 -1.16 -2.32
CA THR A 346 -24.43 0.03 -3.12
C THR A 346 -23.35 -0.26 -4.17
N GLU A 347 -23.40 0.46 -5.29
CA GLU A 347 -22.36 0.37 -6.32
C GLU A 347 -20.96 0.62 -5.74
N ALA A 348 -20.84 1.59 -4.84
CA ALA A 348 -19.57 1.91 -4.18
C ALA A 348 -19.03 0.72 -3.36
N TRP A 349 -19.91 0.01 -2.63
CA TRP A 349 -19.54 -1.19 -1.89
C TRP A 349 -19.02 -2.29 -2.84
N LEU A 350 -19.76 -2.57 -3.92
CA LEU A 350 -19.36 -3.57 -4.91
C LEU A 350 -18.04 -3.22 -5.60
N ARG A 351 -17.85 -1.94 -5.99
CA ARG A 351 -16.62 -1.47 -6.63
C ARG A 351 -15.39 -1.63 -5.74
N ARG A 352 -15.52 -1.41 -4.43
CA ARG A 352 -14.40 -1.61 -3.48
C ARG A 352 -13.97 -3.07 -3.42
N VAL A 353 -14.93 -4.01 -3.39
CA VAL A 353 -14.60 -5.45 -3.42
C VAL A 353 -13.93 -5.83 -4.74
N VAL A 354 -14.43 -5.34 -5.87
CA VAL A 354 -13.81 -5.56 -7.19
C VAL A 354 -12.39 -5.00 -7.23
N ALA A 355 -12.18 -3.77 -6.74
CA ALA A 355 -10.85 -3.15 -6.71
C ALA A 355 -9.84 -3.93 -5.85
N ALA A 356 -10.28 -4.54 -4.75
CA ALA A 356 -9.42 -5.36 -3.91
C ALA A 356 -9.09 -6.74 -4.50
N SER A 357 -9.95 -7.27 -5.38
CA SER A 357 -9.89 -8.67 -5.83
C SER A 357 -9.47 -8.88 -7.28
N ALA A 358 -9.71 -7.92 -8.17
CA ALA A 358 -9.49 -8.05 -9.59
C ALA A 358 -8.44 -7.08 -10.11
N GLU A 359 -7.72 -7.47 -11.17
CA GLU A 359 -6.74 -6.63 -11.84
C GLU A 359 -7.44 -5.45 -12.52
N GLY A 360 -7.17 -4.23 -12.05
CA GLY A 360 -7.79 -3.01 -12.56
C GLY A 360 -7.03 -2.35 -13.71
N TYR A 361 -5.79 -2.78 -14.00
CA TYR A 361 -4.96 -2.25 -15.08
C TYR A 361 -4.78 -3.31 -16.17
N PRO A 362 -5.01 -2.97 -17.46
CA PRO A 362 -5.05 -3.98 -18.51
C PRO A 362 -3.68 -4.50 -18.95
N PHE A 363 -2.58 -3.90 -18.52
CA PHE A 363 -1.23 -4.31 -18.91
C PHE A 363 -0.50 -5.08 -17.79
N PRO A 364 0.38 -6.05 -18.14
CA PRO A 364 0.80 -6.43 -19.48
C PRO A 364 -0.29 -7.14 -20.29
N THR A 365 -0.29 -6.93 -21.61
CA THR A 365 -1.17 -7.61 -22.57
C THR A 365 -0.48 -7.70 -23.93
N ASP A 366 -0.94 -8.62 -24.77
CA ASP A 366 -0.56 -8.69 -26.18
C ASP A 366 -1.62 -7.96 -27.02
N LEU A 367 -1.28 -6.77 -27.53
CA LEU A 367 -2.22 -5.94 -28.29
C LEU A 367 -2.61 -6.55 -29.65
N ASP A 368 -1.83 -7.48 -30.21
CA ASP A 368 -2.19 -8.19 -31.43
C ASP A 368 -3.29 -9.22 -31.17
N LEU A 369 -3.29 -9.81 -29.96
CA LEU A 369 -4.26 -10.82 -29.54
C LEU A 369 -5.46 -10.21 -28.78
N ASP A 370 -5.24 -9.11 -28.07
CA ASP A 370 -6.24 -8.41 -27.28
C ASP A 370 -6.28 -6.91 -27.65
N PRO A 371 -6.69 -6.56 -28.87
CA PRO A 371 -6.72 -5.18 -29.31
C PRO A 371 -7.76 -4.36 -28.54
N PRO A 372 -7.52 -3.04 -28.33
CA PRO A 372 -8.48 -2.17 -27.69
C PRO A 372 -9.74 -2.04 -28.57
N VAL A 373 -10.90 -2.19 -27.94
CA VAL A 373 -12.21 -2.03 -28.61
C VAL A 373 -12.92 -0.82 -28.00
N GLY A 374 -13.03 0.24 -28.77
CA GLY A 374 -13.69 1.47 -28.35
C GLY A 374 -12.92 2.30 -27.32
N GLY A 375 -11.61 2.04 -27.13
CA GLY A 375 -10.74 2.72 -26.18
C GLY A 375 -9.26 2.70 -26.60
N LEU A 376 -8.37 3.03 -25.66
CA LEU A 376 -6.92 3.02 -25.86
C LEU A 376 -6.24 1.76 -25.29
N ALA A 377 -6.97 0.94 -24.55
CA ALA A 377 -6.50 -0.29 -23.93
C ALA A 377 -7.62 -1.35 -23.96
N PRO A 378 -7.28 -2.65 -23.90
CA PRO A 378 -8.29 -3.70 -23.73
C PRO A 378 -8.94 -3.62 -22.33
N ALA A 379 -10.05 -4.34 -22.16
CA ALA A 379 -10.73 -4.43 -20.88
C ALA A 379 -9.83 -5.10 -19.83
N SER A 380 -9.77 -4.52 -18.63
CA SER A 380 -9.12 -5.15 -17.47
C SER A 380 -9.95 -6.32 -16.93
N GLN A 381 -9.38 -7.09 -16.00
CA GLN A 381 -10.12 -8.13 -15.29
C GLN A 381 -11.26 -7.53 -14.44
N ALA A 382 -11.00 -6.38 -13.81
CA ALA A 382 -12.01 -5.64 -13.04
C ALA A 382 -13.18 -5.18 -13.93
N ASP A 383 -12.90 -4.74 -15.18
CA ASP A 383 -13.94 -4.38 -16.14
C ASP A 383 -14.77 -5.58 -16.56
N LEU A 384 -14.16 -6.76 -16.73
CA LEU A 384 -14.88 -8.00 -17.03
C LEU A 384 -15.78 -8.40 -15.86
N LEU A 385 -15.27 -8.41 -14.64
CA LEU A 385 -16.04 -8.73 -13.45
C LEU A 385 -17.18 -7.74 -13.25
N TRP A 386 -16.93 -6.44 -13.43
CA TRP A 386 -17.95 -5.41 -13.34
C TRP A 386 -19.05 -5.57 -14.40
N ARG A 387 -18.66 -5.86 -15.64
CA ARG A 387 -19.62 -6.14 -16.72
C ARG A 387 -20.46 -7.36 -16.42
N ALA A 388 -19.84 -8.44 -15.92
CA ALA A 388 -20.54 -9.65 -15.53
C ALA A 388 -21.61 -9.38 -14.47
N LEU A 389 -21.29 -8.54 -13.48
CA LEU A 389 -22.27 -8.10 -12.47
C LEU A 389 -23.37 -7.22 -13.06
N SER A 390 -23.02 -6.28 -13.95
CA SER A 390 -23.98 -5.32 -14.53
C SER A 390 -24.97 -5.95 -15.50
N GLU A 391 -24.53 -6.99 -16.23
CA GLU A 391 -25.31 -7.70 -17.23
C GLU A 391 -25.89 -9.03 -16.71
N ASP A 392 -25.82 -9.29 -15.42
CA ASP A 392 -26.32 -10.51 -14.75
C ASP A 392 -25.85 -11.81 -15.43
N TRP A 393 -24.54 -11.91 -15.67
CA TRP A 393 -23.98 -13.11 -16.28
C TRP A 393 -24.13 -14.34 -15.39
N ALA A 394 -24.30 -15.52 -16.04
CA ALA A 394 -24.13 -16.78 -15.32
C ALA A 394 -22.65 -17.00 -14.94
N PRO A 395 -22.35 -17.63 -13.79
CA PRO A 395 -20.97 -17.87 -13.35
C PRO A 395 -20.09 -18.59 -14.40
N GLY A 396 -20.66 -19.53 -15.15
CA GLY A 396 -19.97 -20.22 -16.23
C GLY A 396 -19.55 -19.31 -17.38
N ARG A 397 -20.30 -18.25 -17.67
CA ARG A 397 -19.94 -17.24 -18.67
C ARG A 397 -18.74 -16.41 -18.20
N LEU A 398 -18.76 -15.95 -16.95
CA LEU A 398 -17.61 -15.20 -16.38
C LEU A 398 -16.32 -16.01 -16.45
N ARG A 399 -16.36 -17.28 -16.01
CA ARG A 399 -15.21 -18.20 -16.08
C ARG A 399 -14.69 -18.34 -17.50
N HIS A 400 -15.59 -18.52 -18.47
CA HIS A 400 -15.20 -18.63 -19.89
C HIS A 400 -14.49 -17.34 -20.38
N GLU A 401 -15.02 -16.16 -20.05
CA GLU A 401 -14.48 -14.88 -20.47
C GLU A 401 -13.14 -14.56 -19.79
N LEU A 402 -12.98 -14.89 -18.51
CA LEU A 402 -11.69 -14.75 -17.80
C LEU A 402 -10.62 -15.63 -18.42
N ALA A 403 -10.93 -16.91 -18.68
CA ALA A 403 -10.03 -17.83 -19.36
C ALA A 403 -9.70 -17.37 -20.80
N ALA A 404 -10.67 -16.80 -21.52
CA ALA A 404 -10.44 -16.23 -22.84
C ALA A 404 -9.54 -14.98 -22.79
N ALA A 405 -9.74 -14.09 -21.84
CA ALA A 405 -8.88 -12.92 -21.62
C ALA A 405 -7.44 -13.34 -21.29
N ARG A 406 -7.26 -14.33 -20.42
CA ARG A 406 -5.93 -14.90 -20.10
C ARG A 406 -5.23 -15.42 -21.35
N ARG A 407 -5.91 -16.19 -22.19
CA ARG A 407 -5.33 -16.69 -23.46
C ARG A 407 -4.91 -15.56 -24.41
N ARG A 408 -5.72 -14.50 -24.51
CA ARG A 408 -5.38 -13.31 -25.34
C ARG A 408 -4.16 -12.55 -24.81
N ARG A 409 -3.90 -12.62 -23.50
CA ARG A 409 -2.73 -11.99 -22.86
C ARG A 409 -1.45 -12.83 -22.95
N GLY A 410 -1.49 -13.97 -23.62
CA GLY A 410 -0.31 -14.81 -23.88
C GLY A 410 0.05 -15.76 -22.73
N HIS A 411 -0.91 -16.10 -21.87
CA HIS A 411 -0.70 -17.05 -20.74
C HIS A 411 -1.53 -18.32 -20.88
#